data_81749c4e69a0ec011ea844eb79361771
#
_entry.id   81749c4e69a0ec011ea844eb79361771
#
_cell.length_a   1.000
_cell.length_b   1.000
_cell.length_c   1.000
_cell.angle_alpha   90.00
_cell.angle_beta   90.00
_cell.angle_gamma   90.00
#
_symmetry.space_group_name_H-M   'P 1'
#
loop_
_entity.id
_entity.type
_entity.pdbx_description
1 polymer ?
#
loop_
_entity_poly.entity_id
_entity_poly.type
_entity_poly.pdbx_seq_one_letter_code
_entity_poly.pdbx_strand_id
1 'polypeptide(L)'
;MNKYKSLLMLGAVLLSLLVACQPEVVTVTVEVPVEVPVEVPVEVPVEKEVEVTVEVPAGPVEKTIVEFWTTDNEEERVDVYEAVAEGFMAENPDIEVRIVPIEEAGVSQRIATALAANRLPDIVRMGIERVAAFAADEILDEDAAEAVISSVGEDDFRTGPLAMVTDPATGKYAAVPFDGWVQAMWYRADVFEEAGLNPPVSWDDINAACEALPGTGNLLYALTLATDPGQNYPHQVFEQVAMSNNAWPFDEAGNVTMDTPEMVEALRFYTGLQKCAVPGPQYWRGAREAYELDQSGMLFYSTYIMDDLVEGSGMEGGGNVEIAVEDLALKTGFASQMEGPNGSASYGQLVALGIMKGADPEAQKVVEWFLTGQNYQDVLALAPFGKVPVLKSAVDGWSELSPFFEYYSPETMAQIANGYESMQRWLFRPDYDATERAVVGDIEGRLLISQAISNIALEGIMTPETAAAWLQEQVEVILAERQE
;
A
#
# COMPACT_ATOMS: atom_id res chain seq x y z
N MET A 1 -10.70 -43.51 -37.30
CA MET A 1 -10.82 -44.86 -36.67
C MET A 1 -11.12 -44.59 -35.21
N ASN A 2 -12.39 -44.68 -34.90
CA ASN A 2 -13.04 -45.54 -33.87
C ASN A 2 -12.52 -45.30 -32.44
N LYS A 3 -13.30 -45.11 -31.45
CA LYS A 3 -14.67 -45.34 -30.96
C LYS A 3 -14.67 -44.87 -29.52
N TYR A 4 -15.61 -44.33 -28.91
CA TYR A 4 -16.93 -44.74 -28.40
C TYR A 4 -17.67 -43.46 -28.00
N LYS A 5 -18.75 -43.07 -28.41
CA LYS A 5 -20.18 -43.41 -28.33
C LYS A 5 -20.68 -43.94 -26.95
N SER A 6 -21.54 -43.11 -26.40
CA SER A 6 -22.78 -43.39 -25.67
C SER A 6 -22.70 -43.94 -24.28
N LEU A 7 -23.23 -43.22 -23.30
CA LEU A 7 -24.37 -43.69 -22.52
C LEU A 7 -25.16 -42.49 -21.97
N LEU A 8 -26.32 -42.28 -22.56
CA LEU A 8 -27.49 -41.63 -21.96
C LEU A 8 -28.21 -42.71 -21.14
N MET A 9 -28.59 -42.39 -19.92
CA MET A 9 -29.79 -42.82 -19.21
C MET A 9 -29.76 -42.26 -17.81
N LEU A 10 -30.65 -41.32 -17.59
CA LEU A 10 -31.94 -41.50 -16.87
C LEU A 10 -31.71 -41.69 -15.36
N GLY A 11 -31.93 -40.70 -14.58
CA GLY A 11 -32.12 -40.73 -13.14
C GLY A 11 -32.93 -39.52 -12.73
N ALA A 12 -34.22 -39.68 -12.78
CA ALA A 12 -35.23 -38.65 -12.47
C ALA A 12 -35.22 -38.29 -10.98
N VAL A 13 -35.50 -37.00 -10.73
CA VAL A 13 -36.32 -36.48 -9.64
C VAL A 13 -35.99 -36.90 -8.21
N LEU A 14 -35.36 -35.97 -7.49
CA LEU A 14 -35.73 -35.68 -6.10
C LEU A 14 -35.64 -34.19 -5.88
N LEU A 15 -36.70 -33.51 -6.16
CA LEU A 15 -37.01 -32.15 -5.74
C LEU A 15 -37.38 -32.23 -4.26
N SER A 16 -36.45 -32.01 -3.36
CA SER A 16 -36.75 -31.85 -1.94
C SER A 16 -36.89 -30.34 -1.67
N LEU A 17 -38.13 -29.94 -1.61
CA LEU A 17 -38.60 -28.68 -1.06
C LEU A 17 -38.06 -28.50 0.37
N LEU A 18 -37.10 -27.63 0.57
CA LEU A 18 -36.87 -27.02 1.87
C LEU A 18 -37.82 -25.87 2.02
N VAL A 19 -38.98 -26.16 2.59
CA VAL A 19 -39.94 -25.18 3.08
C VAL A 19 -39.33 -24.59 4.35
N ALA A 20 -38.98 -23.33 4.30
CA ALA A 20 -38.71 -22.54 5.49
C ALA A 20 -39.94 -22.51 6.36
N CYS A 21 -39.91 -23.14 7.54
CA CYS A 21 -40.93 -23.00 8.55
C CYS A 21 -40.85 -21.60 9.17
N GLN A 22 -41.74 -20.72 8.72
CA GLN A 22 -42.19 -19.61 9.55
C GLN A 22 -43.15 -20.19 10.60
N PRO A 23 -43.05 -19.85 11.89
CA PRO A 23 -44.10 -20.22 12.84
C PRO A 23 -45.32 -19.36 12.62
N GLU A 24 -46.31 -19.96 12.01
CA GLU A 24 -47.67 -19.39 11.93
C GLU A 24 -48.33 -19.58 13.30
N VAL A 25 -48.71 -18.50 13.96
CA VAL A 25 -49.46 -18.53 15.22
C VAL A 25 -50.88 -18.94 14.90
N VAL A 26 -51.20 -20.21 15.07
CA VAL A 26 -52.56 -20.71 15.00
C VAL A 26 -53.19 -20.62 16.38
N THR A 27 -54.15 -19.71 16.55
CA THR A 27 -54.98 -19.62 17.75
C THR A 27 -56.03 -20.73 17.68
N VAL A 28 -55.82 -21.82 18.40
CA VAL A 28 -56.81 -22.89 18.55
C VAL A 28 -57.64 -22.60 19.81
N THR A 29 -58.86 -22.22 19.61
CA THR A 29 -59.85 -22.14 20.72
C THR A 29 -60.42 -23.57 20.93
N VAL A 30 -60.02 -24.22 22.01
CA VAL A 30 -60.55 -25.52 22.40
C VAL A 30 -61.67 -25.24 23.43
N GLU A 31 -62.92 -25.41 23.00
CA GLU A 31 -64.03 -25.50 23.97
C GLU A 31 -64.05 -26.92 24.58
N VAL A 32 -63.77 -27.00 25.86
CA VAL A 32 -63.90 -28.22 26.63
C VAL A 32 -65.25 -28.20 27.35
N PRO A 33 -66.21 -29.08 27.05
CA PRO A 33 -67.44 -29.15 27.84
C PRO A 33 -67.13 -29.84 29.16
N VAL A 34 -67.33 -29.08 30.25
CA VAL A 34 -67.29 -29.64 31.61
C VAL A 34 -68.75 -29.77 32.09
N GLU A 35 -69.18 -31.00 32.23
CA GLU A 35 -70.39 -31.32 32.98
C GLU A 35 -70.12 -31.14 34.50
N VAL A 36 -70.88 -30.21 35.10
CA VAL A 36 -70.84 -29.98 36.57
C VAL A 36 -72.12 -30.46 37.18
N PRO A 37 -72.10 -31.40 38.18
CA PRO A 37 -73.24 -31.63 39.04
C PRO A 37 -73.36 -30.51 40.07
N VAL A 38 -74.62 -30.16 40.35
CA VAL A 38 -75.11 -29.07 41.14
C VAL A 38 -74.82 -29.21 42.64
N GLU A 39 -74.71 -28.02 43.27
CA GLU A 39 -74.98 -27.64 44.62
C GLU A 39 -73.75 -27.48 45.55
N VAL A 40 -73.36 -26.19 45.69
CA VAL A 40 -73.12 -25.47 46.98
C VAL A 40 -72.82 -23.98 46.61
N PRO A 41 -73.31 -22.99 47.38
CA PRO A 41 -73.07 -21.60 47.08
C PRO A 41 -71.63 -21.23 47.47
N VAL A 42 -70.83 -20.88 46.54
CA VAL A 42 -69.45 -20.38 46.74
C VAL A 42 -69.37 -18.95 46.24
N GLU A 43 -68.87 -18.08 47.11
CA GLU A 43 -68.53 -16.70 46.80
C GLU A 43 -67.65 -16.61 45.54
N VAL A 44 -68.00 -15.70 44.63
CA VAL A 44 -67.26 -15.45 43.39
C VAL A 44 -65.90 -14.84 43.76
N PRO A 45 -64.75 -15.50 43.41
CA PRO A 45 -63.48 -14.84 43.46
C PRO A 45 -63.41 -13.79 42.34
N VAL A 46 -63.04 -12.57 42.72
CA VAL A 46 -62.71 -11.50 41.79
C VAL A 46 -61.52 -11.99 40.91
N GLU A 47 -61.72 -12.03 39.58
CA GLU A 47 -60.63 -12.24 38.64
C GLU A 47 -59.57 -11.16 38.86
N LYS A 48 -58.42 -11.60 39.29
CA LYS A 48 -57.20 -10.78 39.35
C LYS A 48 -56.58 -10.85 37.96
N GLU A 49 -56.67 -9.78 37.18
CA GLU A 49 -55.87 -9.64 35.98
C GLU A 49 -54.40 -9.78 36.32
N VAL A 50 -53.79 -10.86 35.90
CA VAL A 50 -52.35 -11.04 35.97
C VAL A 50 -51.78 -10.49 34.63
N GLU A 51 -51.25 -9.29 34.66
CA GLU A 51 -50.41 -8.79 33.57
C GLU A 51 -49.18 -9.76 33.42
N VAL A 52 -49.29 -10.64 32.45
CA VAL A 52 -48.12 -11.43 32.04
C VAL A 52 -47.32 -10.56 31.09
N THR A 53 -46.28 -9.93 31.57
CA THR A 53 -45.29 -9.28 30.71
C THR A 53 -44.55 -10.41 29.94
N VAL A 54 -44.96 -10.65 28.72
CA VAL A 54 -44.20 -11.52 27.80
C VAL A 54 -43.05 -10.66 27.28
N GLU A 55 -41.83 -10.89 27.75
CA GLU A 55 -40.66 -10.39 27.07
C GLU A 55 -40.64 -11.05 25.68
N VAL A 56 -41.06 -10.28 24.67
CA VAL A 56 -40.86 -10.66 23.27
C VAL A 56 -39.37 -10.55 23.05
N PRO A 57 -38.64 -11.62 22.67
CA PRO A 57 -37.25 -11.49 22.28
C PRO A 57 -37.17 -10.41 21.21
N ALA A 58 -36.32 -9.42 21.41
CA ALA A 58 -36.02 -8.44 20.38
C ALA A 58 -35.69 -9.20 19.11
N GLY A 59 -36.38 -8.93 18.01
CA GLY A 59 -36.03 -9.48 16.72
C GLY A 59 -34.57 -9.22 16.42
N PRO A 60 -33.94 -9.96 15.49
CA PRO A 60 -32.54 -9.72 15.14
C PRO A 60 -32.38 -8.22 14.84
N VAL A 61 -31.51 -7.56 15.59
CA VAL A 61 -31.14 -6.16 15.35
C VAL A 61 -30.51 -6.17 13.96
N GLU A 62 -31.07 -5.41 13.02
CA GLU A 62 -30.46 -5.23 11.71
C GLU A 62 -29.15 -4.49 11.94
N LYS A 63 -28.02 -5.18 11.66
CA LYS A 63 -26.69 -4.60 11.86
C LYS A 63 -26.34 -3.64 10.73
N THR A 64 -25.71 -2.53 11.07
CA THR A 64 -25.00 -1.72 10.08
C THR A 64 -23.82 -2.52 9.54
N ILE A 65 -23.65 -2.55 8.23
CA ILE A 65 -22.56 -3.28 7.58
C ILE A 65 -21.55 -2.26 7.06
N VAL A 66 -20.30 -2.39 7.49
CA VAL A 66 -19.17 -1.64 6.96
C VAL A 66 -18.29 -2.58 6.14
N GLU A 67 -18.23 -2.36 4.83
CA GLU A 67 -17.45 -3.17 3.90
C GLU A 67 -16.05 -2.56 3.72
N PHE A 68 -15.01 -3.32 4.14
CA PHE A 68 -13.61 -2.91 4.07
C PHE A 68 -12.85 -3.76 3.04
N TRP A 69 -12.47 -3.16 1.91
CA TRP A 69 -11.64 -3.81 0.90
C TRP A 69 -10.17 -3.61 1.20
N THR A 70 -9.41 -4.70 1.23
CA THR A 70 -7.96 -4.67 1.47
C THR A 70 -7.18 -5.33 0.34
N THR A 71 -6.04 -4.73 -0.02
CA THR A 71 -5.07 -5.31 -0.97
C THR A 71 -4.06 -6.23 -0.31
N ASP A 72 -4.03 -6.30 1.02
CA ASP A 72 -3.37 -7.38 1.76
C ASP A 72 -4.28 -8.62 1.67
N ASN A 73 -4.13 -9.41 0.60
CA ASN A 73 -5.09 -10.45 0.19
C ASN A 73 -4.60 -11.89 0.42
N GLU A 74 -3.40 -12.08 0.96
CA GLU A 74 -2.91 -13.37 1.41
C GLU A 74 -3.70 -13.81 2.66
N GLU A 75 -4.05 -15.10 2.74
CA GLU A 75 -4.92 -15.65 3.79
C GLU A 75 -4.47 -15.26 5.20
N GLU A 76 -3.18 -15.35 5.50
CA GLU A 76 -2.59 -15.00 6.79
C GLU A 76 -2.73 -13.52 7.15
N ARG A 77 -2.69 -12.64 6.13
CA ARG A 77 -2.89 -11.20 6.32
C ARG A 77 -4.36 -10.89 6.55
N VAL A 78 -5.24 -11.53 5.78
CA VAL A 78 -6.70 -11.37 5.94
C VAL A 78 -7.14 -11.77 7.34
N ASP A 79 -6.61 -12.87 7.89
CA ASP A 79 -6.90 -13.35 9.25
C ASP A 79 -6.61 -12.24 10.31
N VAL A 80 -5.54 -11.47 10.14
CA VAL A 80 -5.22 -10.36 11.05
C VAL A 80 -6.24 -9.21 10.92
N TYR A 81 -6.61 -8.82 9.68
CA TYR A 81 -7.65 -7.82 9.48
C TYR A 81 -8.99 -8.26 10.08
N GLU A 82 -9.36 -9.53 9.91
CA GLU A 82 -10.58 -10.10 10.50
C GLU A 82 -10.52 -10.10 12.03
N ALA A 83 -9.39 -10.47 12.63
CA ALA A 83 -9.22 -10.45 14.10
C ALA A 83 -9.34 -9.03 14.68
N VAL A 84 -8.74 -8.02 14.02
CA VAL A 84 -8.87 -6.61 14.41
C VAL A 84 -10.33 -6.15 14.28
N ALA A 85 -11.01 -6.53 13.19
CA ALA A 85 -12.42 -6.24 12.98
C ALA A 85 -13.33 -6.93 14.00
N GLU A 86 -13.05 -8.17 14.39
CA GLU A 86 -13.77 -8.89 15.46
C GLU A 86 -13.67 -8.18 16.80
N GLY A 87 -12.48 -7.62 17.12
CA GLY A 87 -12.28 -6.78 18.31
C GLY A 87 -13.20 -5.56 18.29
N PHE A 88 -13.31 -4.87 17.16
CA PHE A 88 -14.23 -3.75 16.97
C PHE A 88 -15.69 -4.17 17.15
N MET A 89 -16.11 -5.27 16.51
CA MET A 89 -17.48 -5.78 16.57
C MET A 89 -17.87 -6.26 17.99
N ALA A 90 -16.91 -6.70 18.78
CA ALA A 90 -17.14 -7.09 20.17
C ALA A 90 -17.55 -5.88 21.05
N GLU A 91 -16.99 -4.70 20.76
CA GLU A 91 -17.32 -3.43 21.43
C GLU A 91 -18.54 -2.74 20.79
N ASN A 92 -18.84 -3.03 19.53
CA ASN A 92 -19.93 -2.44 18.73
C ASN A 92 -20.82 -3.53 18.13
N PRO A 93 -21.67 -4.21 18.93
CA PRO A 93 -22.39 -5.42 18.50
C PRO A 93 -23.48 -5.18 17.44
N ASP A 94 -23.87 -3.95 17.21
CA ASP A 94 -24.80 -3.47 16.18
C ASP A 94 -24.13 -3.18 14.84
N ILE A 95 -22.80 -3.26 14.76
CA ILE A 95 -22.02 -3.09 13.52
C ILE A 95 -21.44 -4.45 13.10
N GLU A 96 -21.42 -4.70 11.78
CA GLU A 96 -20.74 -5.82 11.15
C GLU A 96 -19.68 -5.27 10.19
N VAL A 97 -18.40 -5.52 10.48
CA VAL A 97 -17.29 -5.18 9.58
C VAL A 97 -16.98 -6.38 8.71
N ARG A 98 -17.00 -6.20 7.39
CA ARG A 98 -16.69 -7.24 6.40
C ARG A 98 -15.38 -6.94 5.71
N ILE A 99 -14.37 -7.74 5.99
CA ILE A 99 -13.10 -7.68 5.29
C ILE A 99 -13.23 -8.38 3.94
N VAL A 100 -12.90 -7.66 2.86
CA VAL A 100 -12.98 -8.18 1.49
C VAL A 100 -11.58 -8.09 0.85
N PRO A 101 -10.86 -9.20 0.73
CA PRO A 101 -9.57 -9.19 0.06
C PRO A 101 -9.74 -8.99 -1.46
N ILE A 102 -8.90 -8.14 -2.04
CA ILE A 102 -8.91 -7.83 -3.46
C ILE A 102 -7.49 -7.79 -4.03
N GLU A 103 -7.34 -8.22 -5.29
CA GLU A 103 -6.08 -8.11 -6.00
C GLU A 103 -5.71 -6.65 -6.26
N GLU A 104 -4.48 -6.27 -5.95
CA GLU A 104 -4.00 -4.90 -6.08
C GLU A 104 -4.12 -4.37 -7.52
N ALA A 105 -3.75 -5.18 -8.51
CA ALA A 105 -3.86 -4.83 -9.93
C ALA A 105 -5.30 -4.60 -10.38
N GLY A 106 -6.29 -5.17 -9.67
CA GLY A 106 -7.72 -5.11 -10.00
C GLY A 106 -8.50 -4.00 -9.30
N VAL A 107 -7.89 -3.25 -8.37
CA VAL A 107 -8.60 -2.26 -7.53
C VAL A 107 -9.38 -1.25 -8.38
N SER A 108 -8.74 -0.56 -9.31
CA SER A 108 -9.36 0.49 -10.12
C SER A 108 -10.53 -0.03 -10.95
N GLN A 109 -10.38 -1.21 -11.58
CA GLN A 109 -11.45 -1.84 -12.35
C GLN A 109 -12.65 -2.23 -11.46
N ARG A 110 -12.36 -2.71 -10.26
CA ARG A 110 -13.37 -3.16 -9.30
C ARG A 110 -14.16 -1.98 -8.73
N ILE A 111 -13.46 -0.88 -8.37
CA ILE A 111 -14.08 0.38 -7.93
C ILE A 111 -14.93 0.98 -9.05
N ALA A 112 -14.45 1.05 -10.30
CA ALA A 112 -15.26 1.54 -11.42
C ALA A 112 -16.53 0.72 -11.62
N THR A 113 -16.48 -0.60 -11.46
CA THR A 113 -17.63 -1.48 -11.54
C THR A 113 -18.62 -1.24 -10.39
N ALA A 114 -18.12 -1.08 -9.18
CA ALA A 114 -18.92 -0.81 -7.99
C ALA A 114 -19.60 0.57 -8.07
N LEU A 115 -18.86 1.59 -8.54
CA LEU A 115 -19.39 2.93 -8.79
C LEU A 115 -20.53 2.91 -9.81
N ALA A 116 -20.35 2.23 -10.95
CA ALA A 116 -21.37 2.09 -11.96
C ALA A 116 -22.63 1.36 -11.45
N ALA A 117 -22.47 0.47 -10.48
CA ALA A 117 -23.55 -0.25 -9.81
C ALA A 117 -24.16 0.52 -8.62
N ASN A 118 -23.65 1.69 -8.27
CA ASN A 118 -23.96 2.46 -7.06
C ASN A 118 -23.83 1.60 -5.77
N ARG A 119 -22.73 0.85 -5.66
CA ARG A 119 -22.42 -0.10 -4.60
C ARG A 119 -20.92 -0.05 -4.25
N LEU A 120 -20.42 1.18 -4.01
CA LEU A 120 -19.06 1.35 -3.49
C LEU A 120 -18.93 0.69 -2.11
N PRO A 121 -17.77 0.13 -1.75
CA PRO A 121 -17.49 -0.26 -0.36
C PRO A 121 -17.42 0.99 0.52
N ASP A 122 -17.33 0.80 1.83
CA ASP A 122 -17.20 1.91 2.76
C ASP A 122 -15.73 2.35 2.89
N ILE A 123 -14.81 1.37 2.95
CA ILE A 123 -13.37 1.61 3.14
C ILE A 123 -12.59 0.83 2.09
N VAL A 124 -11.54 1.46 1.52
CA VAL A 124 -10.61 0.80 0.61
C VAL A 124 -9.16 1.09 1.04
N ARG A 125 -8.40 0.02 1.30
CA ARG A 125 -6.94 0.12 1.44
C ARG A 125 -6.29 0.14 0.07
N MET A 126 -5.51 1.15 -0.24
CA MET A 126 -4.95 1.35 -1.58
C MET A 126 -3.64 2.13 -1.56
N GLY A 127 -2.82 1.94 -2.58
CA GLY A 127 -1.63 2.76 -2.83
C GLY A 127 -2.00 4.21 -3.15
N ILE A 128 -1.08 5.10 -2.85
CA ILE A 128 -1.30 6.55 -2.90
C ILE A 128 -1.63 7.07 -4.31
N GLU A 129 -1.16 6.41 -5.36
CA GLU A 129 -1.49 6.77 -6.75
C GLU A 129 -2.98 6.63 -7.05
N ARG A 130 -3.66 5.68 -6.39
CA ARG A 130 -5.12 5.51 -6.51
C ARG A 130 -5.87 6.54 -5.68
N VAL A 131 -5.32 6.94 -4.53
CA VAL A 131 -5.91 8.04 -3.74
C VAL A 131 -5.99 9.30 -4.59
N ALA A 132 -4.91 9.67 -5.29
CA ALA A 132 -4.90 10.83 -6.16
C ALA A 132 -5.93 10.73 -7.30
N ALA A 133 -6.04 9.56 -7.94
CA ALA A 133 -7.02 9.33 -9.00
C ALA A 133 -8.47 9.40 -8.48
N PHE A 134 -8.76 8.79 -7.33
CA PHE A 134 -10.11 8.76 -6.77
C PHE A 134 -10.53 10.08 -6.13
N ALA A 135 -9.57 10.89 -5.65
CA ALA A 135 -9.83 12.26 -5.24
C ALA A 135 -10.25 13.11 -6.46
N ALA A 136 -9.49 13.01 -7.57
CA ALA A 136 -9.83 13.71 -8.82
C ALA A 136 -11.19 13.29 -9.39
N ASP A 137 -11.59 12.03 -9.21
CA ASP A 137 -12.90 11.50 -9.61
C ASP A 137 -14.02 11.85 -8.58
N GLU A 138 -13.69 12.55 -7.50
CA GLU A 138 -14.60 12.95 -6.42
C GLU A 138 -15.35 11.77 -5.77
N ILE A 139 -14.74 10.59 -5.66
CA ILE A 139 -15.36 9.40 -5.07
C ILE A 139 -14.88 9.08 -3.65
N LEU A 140 -13.96 9.89 -3.10
CA LEU A 140 -13.52 9.83 -1.71
C LEU A 140 -14.29 10.84 -0.84
N ASP A 141 -14.52 10.50 0.42
CA ASP A 141 -15.13 11.37 1.42
C ASP A 141 -14.02 12.07 2.23
N GLU A 142 -13.61 13.25 1.76
CA GLU A 142 -12.57 14.05 2.40
C GLU A 142 -12.96 14.55 3.80
N ASP A 143 -14.24 14.87 4.01
CA ASP A 143 -14.73 15.31 5.33
C ASP A 143 -14.59 14.17 6.36
N ALA A 144 -14.86 12.94 5.95
CA ALA A 144 -14.67 11.75 6.76
C ALA A 144 -13.19 11.49 7.05
N ALA A 145 -12.32 11.63 6.05
CA ALA A 145 -10.87 11.47 6.22
C ALA A 145 -10.30 12.52 7.19
N GLU A 146 -10.66 13.80 7.04
CA GLU A 146 -10.27 14.88 7.97
C GLU A 146 -10.76 14.62 9.40
N ALA A 147 -11.99 14.12 9.55
CA ALA A 147 -12.55 13.80 10.85
C ALA A 147 -11.74 12.71 11.57
N VAL A 148 -11.36 11.64 10.85
CA VAL A 148 -10.51 10.55 11.39
C VAL A 148 -9.13 11.08 11.76
N ILE A 149 -8.45 11.82 10.87
CA ILE A 149 -7.11 12.37 11.13
C ILE A 149 -7.13 13.30 12.34
N SER A 150 -8.16 14.13 12.46
CA SER A 150 -8.34 15.01 13.60
C SER A 150 -8.60 14.26 14.90
N SER A 151 -9.40 13.17 14.85
CA SER A 151 -9.72 12.32 16.01
C SER A 151 -8.52 11.54 16.51
N VAL A 152 -7.72 10.96 15.60
CA VAL A 152 -6.47 10.25 15.92
C VAL A 152 -5.42 11.23 16.43
N GLY A 153 -5.40 12.45 15.92
CA GLY A 153 -4.46 13.53 16.24
C GLY A 153 -3.54 13.83 15.07
N GLU A 154 -3.81 14.91 14.34
CA GLU A 154 -3.06 15.32 13.15
C GLU A 154 -1.55 15.46 13.42
N ASP A 155 -1.17 16.00 14.60
CA ASP A 155 0.22 16.18 15.00
C ASP A 155 1.01 14.86 15.17
N ASP A 156 0.30 13.75 15.38
CA ASP A 156 0.91 12.43 15.51
C ASP A 156 1.25 11.81 14.14
N PHE A 157 0.54 12.22 13.09
CA PHE A 157 0.91 11.78 11.74
C PHE A 157 2.22 12.41 11.28
N ARG A 158 2.96 11.69 10.45
CA ARG A 158 4.16 12.19 9.79
C ARG A 158 3.80 13.16 8.68
N THR A 159 4.61 14.18 8.50
CA THR A 159 4.36 15.29 7.55
C THR A 159 4.33 14.82 6.10
N GLY A 160 5.29 13.96 5.69
CA GLY A 160 5.33 13.42 4.33
C GLY A 160 4.07 12.65 3.95
N PRO A 161 3.63 11.64 4.74
CA PRO A 161 2.35 10.96 4.55
C PRO A 161 1.13 11.89 4.45
N LEU A 162 1.01 12.90 5.32
CA LEU A 162 -0.10 13.85 5.24
C LEU A 162 -0.06 14.68 3.95
N ALA A 163 1.11 15.14 3.55
CA ALA A 163 1.27 15.90 2.32
C ALA A 163 0.84 15.11 1.08
N MET A 164 1.11 13.79 1.07
CA MET A 164 0.72 12.92 -0.03
C MET A 164 -0.78 12.68 -0.16
N VAL A 165 -1.53 12.67 0.95
CA VAL A 165 -2.99 12.50 0.90
C VAL A 165 -3.75 13.83 0.77
N THR A 166 -3.05 14.98 0.74
CA THR A 166 -3.69 16.29 0.56
C THR A 166 -4.14 16.45 -0.87
N ASP A 167 -5.44 16.70 -1.07
CA ASP A 167 -5.95 17.10 -2.39
C ASP A 167 -5.63 18.56 -2.65
N PRO A 168 -4.90 18.90 -3.73
CA PRO A 168 -4.56 20.29 -4.04
C PRO A 168 -5.77 21.12 -4.43
N ALA A 169 -6.85 20.52 -4.92
CA ALA A 169 -8.04 21.24 -5.35
C ALA A 169 -8.85 21.78 -4.16
N THR A 170 -8.90 21.02 -3.07
CA THR A 170 -9.69 21.36 -1.88
C THR A 170 -8.83 21.81 -0.70
N GLY A 171 -7.56 21.39 -0.65
CA GLY A 171 -6.66 21.57 0.50
C GLY A 171 -6.97 20.61 1.65
N LYS A 172 -7.89 19.66 1.48
CA LYS A 172 -8.29 18.65 2.48
C LYS A 172 -7.53 17.34 2.29
N TYR A 173 -7.63 16.47 3.28
CA TYR A 173 -7.11 15.11 3.19
C TYR A 173 -8.09 14.21 2.43
N ALA A 174 -7.68 13.65 1.29
CA ALA A 174 -8.49 12.76 0.47
C ALA A 174 -8.62 11.35 1.05
N ALA A 175 -7.68 10.93 1.90
CA ALA A 175 -7.68 9.63 2.55
C ALA A 175 -6.89 9.69 3.88
N VAL A 176 -6.97 8.64 4.68
CA VAL A 176 -6.24 8.54 5.94
C VAL A 176 -4.94 7.76 5.69
N PRO A 177 -3.74 8.32 5.93
CA PRO A 177 -2.49 7.59 5.86
C PRO A 177 -2.52 6.33 6.75
N PHE A 178 -1.95 5.22 6.29
CA PHE A 178 -2.02 3.96 7.03
C PHE A 178 -0.66 3.30 7.25
N ASP A 179 0.03 2.90 6.21
CA ASP A 179 1.40 2.37 6.25
C ASP A 179 2.17 2.76 4.98
N GLY A 180 3.44 2.40 4.91
CA GLY A 180 4.23 2.63 3.71
C GLY A 180 5.67 2.19 3.89
N TRP A 181 6.53 2.55 2.93
CA TRP A 181 7.94 2.21 2.94
C TRP A 181 8.79 3.33 2.35
N VAL A 182 10.05 3.35 2.74
CA VAL A 182 11.07 4.25 2.18
C VAL A 182 11.94 3.46 1.22
N GLN A 183 12.29 4.06 0.10
CA GLN A 183 13.25 3.53 -0.85
C GLN A 183 14.42 4.49 -0.99
N ALA A 184 15.61 3.96 -0.90
CA ALA A 184 16.82 4.71 -1.19
C ALA A 184 18.03 3.76 -1.36
N MET A 185 19.22 4.29 -1.18
CA MET A 185 20.45 3.53 -1.36
C MET A 185 20.80 2.72 -0.10
N TRP A 186 20.76 1.40 -0.21
CA TRP A 186 21.41 0.47 0.71
C TRP A 186 22.84 0.23 0.26
N TYR A 187 23.78 0.13 1.20
CA TYR A 187 25.20 -0.01 0.86
C TYR A 187 25.97 -0.83 1.88
N ARG A 188 27.01 -1.49 1.45
CA ARG A 188 27.96 -2.24 2.30
C ARG A 188 28.83 -1.26 3.10
N ALA A 189 28.37 -0.90 4.29
CA ALA A 189 29.05 0.06 5.16
C ALA A 189 30.48 -0.39 5.54
N ASP A 190 30.68 -1.69 5.76
CA ASP A 190 31.98 -2.29 6.03
C ASP A 190 32.96 -2.10 4.86
N VAL A 191 32.51 -2.33 3.63
CA VAL A 191 33.35 -2.16 2.42
C VAL A 191 33.62 -0.69 2.14
N PHE A 192 32.65 0.19 2.39
CA PHE A 192 32.82 1.64 2.26
C PHE A 192 33.85 2.17 3.25
N GLU A 193 33.82 1.72 4.50
CA GLU A 193 34.82 2.06 5.51
C GLU A 193 36.23 1.58 5.11
N GLU A 194 36.36 0.31 4.64
CA GLU A 194 37.65 -0.24 4.18
C GLU A 194 38.21 0.54 2.98
N ALA A 195 37.34 0.94 2.05
CA ALA A 195 37.72 1.72 0.87
C ALA A 195 37.90 3.22 1.14
N GLY A 196 37.60 3.69 2.35
CA GLY A 196 37.71 5.11 2.74
C GLY A 196 36.68 5.98 2.01
N LEU A 197 35.51 5.42 1.67
CA LEU A 197 34.40 6.11 1.01
C LEU A 197 33.41 6.69 2.03
N ASN A 198 32.78 7.79 1.67
CA ASN A 198 31.63 8.31 2.40
C ASN A 198 30.40 7.47 2.14
N PRO A 199 29.39 7.47 3.04
CA PRO A 199 28.04 6.97 2.70
C PRO A 199 27.53 7.58 1.38
N PRO A 200 26.80 6.82 0.54
CA PRO A 200 26.39 7.26 -0.80
C PRO A 200 25.15 8.20 -0.75
N VAL A 201 25.31 9.35 -0.10
CA VAL A 201 24.24 10.35 0.10
C VAL A 201 24.17 11.38 -1.03
N SER A 202 25.19 11.44 -1.88
CA SER A 202 25.23 12.37 -3.01
C SER A 202 25.59 11.69 -4.31
N TRP A 203 25.31 12.35 -5.44
CA TRP A 203 25.72 11.87 -6.78
C TRP A 203 27.26 11.69 -6.86
N ASP A 204 28.01 12.57 -6.19
CA ASP A 204 29.47 12.49 -6.17
C ASP A 204 29.94 11.28 -5.35
N ASP A 205 29.33 10.99 -4.20
CA ASP A 205 29.67 9.81 -3.40
C ASP A 205 29.34 8.51 -4.15
N ILE A 206 28.17 8.46 -4.84
CA ILE A 206 27.77 7.32 -5.66
C ILE A 206 28.76 7.12 -6.82
N ASN A 207 29.19 8.20 -7.50
CA ASN A 207 30.20 8.11 -8.55
C ASN A 207 31.57 7.64 -7.99
N ALA A 208 31.98 8.13 -6.84
CA ALA A 208 33.21 7.68 -6.19
C ALA A 208 33.15 6.18 -5.85
N ALA A 209 32.03 5.70 -5.32
CA ALA A 209 31.81 4.29 -5.06
C ALA A 209 31.78 3.46 -6.36
N CYS A 210 31.18 3.99 -7.43
CA CYS A 210 31.17 3.37 -8.76
C CYS A 210 32.58 3.13 -9.31
N GLU A 211 33.54 4.00 -9.00
CA GLU A 211 34.92 3.86 -9.44
C GLU A 211 35.76 2.95 -8.54
N ALA A 212 35.48 2.96 -7.23
CA ALA A 212 36.32 2.30 -6.24
C ALA A 212 35.91 0.85 -5.93
N LEU A 213 34.61 0.52 -5.94
CA LEU A 213 34.12 -0.76 -5.44
C LEU A 213 34.36 -1.98 -6.35
N PRO A 214 34.27 -1.89 -7.69
CA PRO A 214 34.47 -3.08 -8.53
C PRO A 214 35.86 -3.71 -8.33
N GLY A 215 35.88 -4.99 -7.93
CA GLY A 215 37.11 -5.72 -7.61
C GLY A 215 37.60 -5.55 -6.16
N THR A 216 36.88 -4.84 -5.31
CA THR A 216 37.17 -4.77 -3.86
C THR A 216 36.48 -5.96 -3.18
N GLY A 217 37.29 -6.75 -2.46
CA GLY A 217 36.79 -8.01 -1.89
C GLY A 217 36.25 -8.95 -2.95
N ASN A 218 35.00 -9.39 -2.78
CA ASN A 218 34.28 -10.23 -3.75
C ASN A 218 33.41 -9.43 -4.69
N LEU A 219 33.29 -8.10 -4.53
CA LEU A 219 32.40 -7.27 -5.33
C LEU A 219 32.82 -7.26 -6.80
N LEU A 220 31.94 -7.71 -7.66
CA LEU A 220 32.10 -7.63 -9.11
C LEU A 220 31.67 -6.27 -9.66
N TYR A 221 30.68 -5.67 -9.01
CA TYR A 221 30.04 -4.44 -9.40
C TYR A 221 29.90 -3.47 -8.23
N ALA A 222 29.83 -2.19 -8.51
CA ALA A 222 29.58 -1.19 -7.47
C ALA A 222 28.10 -1.22 -7.01
N LEU A 223 27.17 -1.39 -7.95
CA LEU A 223 25.74 -1.36 -7.62
C LEU A 223 24.92 -2.26 -8.55
N THR A 224 23.68 -2.51 -8.13
CA THR A 224 22.64 -2.97 -9.03
C THR A 224 21.74 -1.79 -9.39
N LEU A 225 21.61 -1.54 -10.71
CA LEU A 225 20.83 -0.44 -11.25
C LEU A 225 19.51 -0.96 -11.82
N ALA A 226 18.38 -0.35 -11.44
CA ALA A 226 17.06 -0.69 -11.99
C ALA A 226 16.97 -0.29 -13.46
N THR A 227 16.78 -1.27 -14.37
CA THR A 227 16.86 -1.05 -15.82
C THR A 227 15.86 -1.86 -16.64
N ASP A 228 15.04 -2.73 -16.02
CA ASP A 228 14.06 -3.55 -16.73
C ASP A 228 12.90 -2.69 -17.29
N PRO A 229 12.74 -2.59 -18.63
CA PRO A 229 11.71 -1.74 -19.24
C PRO A 229 10.28 -2.22 -19.01
N GLY A 230 10.10 -3.47 -18.60
CA GLY A 230 8.80 -4.09 -18.32
C GLY A 230 8.33 -3.91 -16.87
N GLN A 231 9.08 -3.19 -16.06
CA GLN A 231 8.83 -3.01 -14.63
C GLN A 231 8.79 -1.54 -14.24
N ASN A 232 8.06 -1.23 -13.19
CA ASN A 232 7.99 0.14 -12.65
C ASN A 232 9.21 0.51 -11.79
N TYR A 233 9.98 -0.47 -11.37
CA TYR A 233 11.14 -0.27 -10.51
C TYR A 233 12.15 0.77 -11.03
N PRO A 234 12.52 0.83 -12.35
CA PRO A 234 13.37 1.89 -12.85
C PRO A 234 12.76 3.29 -12.69
N HIS A 235 11.44 3.44 -12.87
CA HIS A 235 10.75 4.71 -12.63
C HIS A 235 10.89 5.14 -11.16
N GLN A 236 10.59 4.26 -10.22
CA GLN A 236 10.64 4.55 -8.79
C GLN A 236 12.03 5.01 -8.34
N VAL A 237 13.09 4.36 -8.82
CA VAL A 237 14.47 4.74 -8.49
C VAL A 237 14.86 6.06 -9.18
N PHE A 238 14.51 6.21 -10.45
CA PHE A 238 14.83 7.42 -11.22
C PHE A 238 14.13 8.67 -10.68
N GLU A 239 12.92 8.54 -10.18
CA GLU A 239 12.16 9.64 -9.61
C GLU A 239 12.92 10.34 -8.48
N GLN A 240 13.55 9.57 -7.56
CA GLN A 240 14.40 10.14 -6.51
C GLN A 240 15.60 10.89 -7.10
N VAL A 241 16.26 10.30 -8.10
CA VAL A 241 17.40 10.92 -8.78
C VAL A 241 16.98 12.22 -9.47
N ALA A 242 15.88 12.21 -10.18
CA ALA A 242 15.38 13.38 -10.88
C ALA A 242 15.01 14.51 -9.90
N MET A 243 14.27 14.21 -8.84
CA MET A 243 13.90 15.18 -7.81
C MET A 243 15.13 15.80 -7.12
N SER A 244 16.20 15.03 -6.90
CA SER A 244 17.45 15.55 -6.34
C SER A 244 18.16 16.55 -7.27
N ASN A 245 17.81 16.57 -8.56
CA ASN A 245 18.27 17.57 -9.53
C ASN A 245 17.21 18.61 -9.89
N ASN A 246 16.14 18.72 -9.10
CA ASN A 246 15.00 19.59 -9.37
C ASN A 246 14.36 19.34 -10.76
N ALA A 247 14.40 18.10 -11.25
CA ALA A 247 13.78 17.68 -12.49
C ALA A 247 12.37 17.14 -12.22
N TRP A 248 11.37 17.85 -12.71
CA TRP A 248 9.95 17.56 -12.52
C TRP A 248 9.26 17.41 -13.88
N PRO A 249 8.16 16.65 -13.99
CA PRO A 249 7.38 16.51 -15.21
C PRO A 249 6.74 17.81 -15.71
N PHE A 250 6.37 18.71 -14.80
CA PHE A 250 5.77 20.00 -15.11
C PHE A 250 6.43 21.13 -14.32
N ASP A 251 6.40 22.34 -14.88
CA ASP A 251 6.73 23.59 -14.16
C ASP A 251 5.51 24.14 -13.41
N GLU A 252 5.70 25.25 -12.67
CA GLU A 252 4.63 25.95 -11.93
C GLU A 252 3.52 26.54 -12.83
N ALA A 253 3.75 26.62 -14.12
CA ALA A 253 2.80 27.13 -15.10
C ALA A 253 2.05 26.00 -15.84
N GLY A 254 2.29 24.73 -15.48
CA GLY A 254 1.69 23.55 -16.10
C GLY A 254 2.29 23.16 -17.44
N ASN A 255 3.47 23.69 -17.79
CA ASN A 255 4.16 23.25 -19.01
C ASN A 255 4.93 21.97 -18.75
N VAL A 256 4.89 21.04 -19.70
CA VAL A 256 5.70 19.81 -19.65
C VAL A 256 7.19 20.15 -19.67
N THR A 257 7.98 19.56 -18.77
CA THR A 257 9.41 19.86 -18.55
C THR A 257 10.31 18.62 -18.59
N MET A 258 9.94 17.63 -19.42
CA MET A 258 10.71 16.39 -19.57
C MET A 258 11.97 16.56 -20.45
N ASP A 259 12.14 17.68 -21.16
CA ASP A 259 13.30 18.00 -22.01
C ASP A 259 14.11 19.20 -21.46
N THR A 260 14.17 19.32 -20.12
CA THR A 260 14.99 20.34 -19.48
C THR A 260 16.43 19.88 -19.26
N PRO A 261 17.40 20.82 -19.11
CA PRO A 261 18.78 20.46 -18.78
C PRO A 261 18.87 19.57 -17.51
N GLU A 262 18.04 19.85 -16.51
CA GLU A 262 17.98 19.11 -15.24
C GLU A 262 17.54 17.67 -15.46
N MET A 263 16.53 17.43 -16.30
CA MET A 263 16.04 16.09 -16.65
C MET A 263 17.08 15.32 -17.46
N VAL A 264 17.69 15.97 -18.46
CA VAL A 264 18.78 15.38 -19.27
C VAL A 264 19.97 14.99 -18.38
N GLU A 265 20.33 15.83 -17.41
CA GLU A 265 21.44 15.56 -16.50
C GLU A 265 21.09 14.39 -15.55
N ALA A 266 19.86 14.32 -15.03
CA ALA A 266 19.39 13.21 -14.23
C ALA A 266 19.44 11.87 -15.02
N LEU A 267 18.96 11.86 -16.27
CA LEU A 267 19.06 10.71 -17.15
C LEU A 267 20.51 10.32 -17.41
N ARG A 268 21.39 11.31 -17.64
CA ARG A 268 22.83 11.07 -17.88
C ARG A 268 23.51 10.47 -16.66
N PHE A 269 23.26 11.03 -15.46
CA PHE A 269 23.80 10.51 -14.22
C PHE A 269 23.34 9.06 -14.01
N TYR A 270 22.02 8.84 -13.98
CA TYR A 270 21.46 7.52 -13.70
C TYR A 270 21.96 6.44 -14.67
N THR A 271 21.81 6.68 -15.96
CA THR A 271 22.22 5.70 -16.99
C THR A 271 23.74 5.54 -17.11
N GLY A 272 24.49 6.58 -16.73
CA GLY A 272 25.96 6.54 -16.66
C GLY A 272 26.50 5.57 -15.60
N LEU A 273 25.72 5.24 -14.57
CA LEU A 273 26.06 4.25 -13.54
C LEU A 273 26.06 2.81 -14.10
N GLN A 274 25.48 2.56 -15.29
CA GLN A 274 25.50 1.24 -15.90
C GLN A 274 26.94 0.71 -16.14
N LYS A 275 27.92 1.59 -16.29
CA LYS A 275 29.34 1.22 -16.45
C LYS A 275 29.94 0.40 -15.30
N CYS A 276 29.35 0.55 -14.09
CA CYS A 276 29.79 -0.11 -12.85
C CYS A 276 28.69 -0.98 -12.24
N ALA A 277 27.55 -1.12 -12.92
CA ALA A 277 26.39 -1.87 -12.43
C ALA A 277 26.38 -3.31 -12.93
N VAL A 278 25.58 -4.14 -12.27
CA VAL A 278 25.26 -5.49 -12.71
C VAL A 278 24.69 -5.45 -14.13
N PRO A 279 25.21 -6.23 -15.09
CA PRO A 279 24.79 -6.16 -16.49
C PRO A 279 23.40 -6.76 -16.72
N GLY A 280 22.75 -6.30 -17.79
CA GLY A 280 21.42 -6.76 -18.23
C GLY A 280 20.27 -6.06 -17.52
N PRO A 281 19.02 -6.38 -17.92
CA PRO A 281 17.84 -5.80 -17.31
C PRO A 281 17.72 -6.26 -15.85
N GLN A 282 17.63 -5.30 -14.95
CA GLN A 282 17.50 -5.55 -13.51
C GLN A 282 16.15 -5.04 -13.01
N TYR A 283 15.44 -5.91 -12.32
CA TYR A 283 14.25 -5.57 -11.53
C TYR A 283 14.53 -5.82 -10.05
N TRP A 284 13.58 -5.50 -9.17
CA TRP A 284 13.80 -5.52 -7.72
C TRP A 284 14.37 -6.84 -7.17
N ARG A 285 13.93 -8.02 -7.69
CA ARG A 285 14.46 -9.32 -7.21
C ARG A 285 15.92 -9.53 -7.58
N GLY A 286 16.26 -9.27 -8.86
CA GLY A 286 17.66 -9.40 -9.32
C GLY A 286 18.60 -8.43 -8.62
N ALA A 287 18.11 -7.21 -8.30
CA ALA A 287 18.86 -6.23 -7.53
C ALA A 287 19.19 -6.75 -6.12
N ARG A 288 18.20 -7.27 -5.43
CA ARG A 288 18.34 -7.85 -4.09
C ARG A 288 19.29 -9.05 -4.09
N GLU A 289 19.05 -10.03 -4.95
CA GLU A 289 19.89 -11.24 -5.06
C GLU A 289 21.37 -10.92 -5.31
N ALA A 290 21.68 -9.96 -6.16
CA ALA A 290 23.06 -9.56 -6.42
C ALA A 290 23.75 -8.95 -5.19
N TYR A 291 23.01 -8.24 -4.36
CA TYR A 291 23.53 -7.68 -3.10
C TYR A 291 23.74 -8.77 -2.04
N GLU A 292 22.76 -9.66 -1.85
CA GLU A 292 22.80 -10.80 -0.93
C GLU A 292 23.95 -11.77 -1.24
N LEU A 293 24.24 -11.95 -2.54
CA LEU A 293 25.34 -12.79 -3.04
C LEU A 293 26.71 -12.10 -3.05
N ASP A 294 26.86 -10.93 -2.42
CA ASP A 294 28.12 -10.16 -2.37
C ASP A 294 28.68 -9.80 -3.76
N GLN A 295 27.80 -9.65 -4.73
CA GLN A 295 28.21 -9.28 -6.10
C GLN A 295 28.20 -7.78 -6.32
N SER A 296 27.36 -7.03 -5.59
CA SER A 296 27.27 -5.57 -5.65
C SER A 296 27.36 -4.94 -4.27
N GLY A 297 28.00 -3.78 -4.18
CA GLY A 297 28.19 -3.04 -2.93
C GLY A 297 27.07 -2.06 -2.60
N MET A 298 26.19 -1.76 -3.55
CA MET A 298 25.06 -0.84 -3.39
C MET A 298 23.85 -1.34 -4.16
N LEU A 299 22.64 -0.99 -3.68
CA LEU A 299 21.40 -1.12 -4.44
C LEU A 299 20.40 -0.05 -4.00
N PHE A 300 19.57 0.40 -4.92
CA PHE A 300 18.33 1.09 -4.55
C PHE A 300 17.28 0.06 -4.18
N TYR A 301 16.70 0.17 -3.01
CA TYR A 301 15.63 -0.74 -2.59
C TYR A 301 14.77 -0.11 -1.49
N SER A 302 13.57 -0.66 -1.32
CA SER A 302 12.70 -0.30 -0.20
C SER A 302 13.14 -0.95 1.12
N THR A 303 12.54 -0.52 2.22
CA THR A 303 12.75 -1.12 3.54
C THR A 303 12.32 -2.59 3.62
N TYR A 304 11.59 -3.10 2.63
CA TYR A 304 11.26 -4.54 2.52
C TYR A 304 12.46 -5.47 2.46
N ILE A 305 13.67 -4.97 2.13
CA ILE A 305 14.88 -5.81 2.12
C ILE A 305 15.38 -6.19 3.53
N MET A 306 14.90 -5.52 4.56
CA MET A 306 15.49 -5.63 5.90
C MET A 306 15.39 -7.05 6.49
N ASP A 307 14.31 -7.78 6.23
CA ASP A 307 14.19 -9.17 6.64
C ASP A 307 15.07 -10.10 5.81
N ASP A 308 15.21 -9.82 4.52
CA ASP A 308 16.04 -10.61 3.61
C ASP A 308 17.52 -10.58 3.98
N LEU A 309 18.01 -9.45 4.53
CA LEU A 309 19.43 -9.29 4.94
C LEU A 309 19.77 -9.99 6.26
N VAL A 310 18.79 -10.50 7.00
CA VAL A 310 19.02 -11.25 8.24
C VAL A 310 18.92 -12.74 7.96
N GLU A 311 20.01 -13.47 8.15
CA GLU A 311 20.07 -14.91 7.92
C GLU A 311 19.01 -15.64 8.76
N GLY A 312 18.21 -16.49 8.10
CA GLY A 312 17.20 -17.32 8.76
C GLY A 312 15.94 -16.57 9.17
N SER A 313 15.66 -15.42 8.58
CA SER A 313 14.43 -14.65 8.85
C SER A 313 13.16 -15.48 8.59
N GLY A 314 13.18 -16.39 7.63
CA GLY A 314 12.08 -17.33 7.36
C GLY A 314 10.75 -16.67 7.02
N MET A 315 10.72 -15.36 6.82
CA MET A 315 9.51 -14.64 6.43
C MET A 315 9.17 -14.95 4.97
N GLU A 316 7.90 -15.28 4.71
CA GLU A 316 7.43 -15.51 3.34
C GLU A 316 7.60 -14.23 2.51
N GLY A 317 8.27 -14.37 1.37
CA GLY A 317 8.63 -13.26 0.50
C GLY A 317 10.12 -12.90 0.53
N GLY A 318 10.86 -13.35 1.55
CA GLY A 318 12.32 -13.32 1.60
C GLY A 318 12.91 -14.13 0.44
N GLY A 319 14.01 -13.66 -0.15
CA GLY A 319 14.69 -14.40 -1.22
C GLY A 319 15.09 -15.78 -0.73
N ASN A 320 14.90 -16.78 -1.57
CA ASN A 320 15.44 -18.14 -1.36
C ASN A 320 16.97 -18.20 -1.65
N VAL A 321 17.64 -17.06 -1.55
CA VAL A 321 19.07 -16.94 -1.84
C VAL A 321 19.82 -17.05 -0.53
N GLU A 322 20.82 -17.90 -0.51
CA GLU A 322 21.75 -18.00 0.61
C GLU A 322 22.60 -16.73 0.70
N ILE A 323 22.52 -16.01 1.84
CA ILE A 323 23.32 -14.80 2.06
C ILE A 323 24.81 -15.17 2.08
N ALA A 324 25.58 -14.55 1.20
CA ALA A 324 27.00 -14.86 1.04
C ALA A 324 27.90 -14.23 2.11
N VAL A 325 27.40 -13.26 2.87
CA VAL A 325 28.15 -12.51 3.88
C VAL A 325 27.52 -12.71 5.24
N GLU A 326 28.27 -13.28 6.17
CA GLU A 326 27.83 -13.41 7.56
C GLU A 326 27.50 -12.02 8.16
N ASP A 327 26.39 -11.92 8.88
CA ASP A 327 25.91 -10.67 9.49
C ASP A 327 25.74 -9.52 8.48
N LEU A 328 25.21 -9.80 7.29
CA LEU A 328 25.06 -8.80 6.22
C LEU A 328 24.25 -7.58 6.67
N ALA A 329 23.16 -7.77 7.42
CA ALA A 329 22.37 -6.67 7.95
C ALA A 329 23.18 -5.70 8.82
N LEU A 330 24.06 -6.20 9.72
CA LEU A 330 24.96 -5.38 10.57
C LEU A 330 26.00 -4.62 9.74
N LYS A 331 26.31 -5.08 8.54
CA LYS A 331 27.28 -4.50 7.60
C LYS A 331 26.64 -3.59 6.56
N THR A 332 25.31 -3.44 6.63
CA THR A 332 24.52 -2.67 5.66
C THR A 332 24.09 -1.33 6.26
N GLY A 333 24.40 -0.25 5.55
CA GLY A 333 23.91 1.11 5.85
C GLY A 333 22.78 1.50 4.89
N PHE A 334 22.04 2.54 5.28
CA PHE A 334 20.93 3.11 4.50
C PHE A 334 21.10 4.62 4.37
N ALA A 335 21.05 5.13 3.13
CA ALA A 335 21.12 6.56 2.81
C ALA A 335 19.78 7.00 2.22
N SER A 336 18.87 7.50 3.07
CA SER A 336 17.50 7.86 2.69
C SER A 336 17.41 9.12 1.82
N GLN A 337 18.30 10.08 2.06
CA GLN A 337 18.39 11.31 1.29
C GLN A 337 19.39 11.14 0.15
N MET A 338 19.05 11.71 -1.00
CA MET A 338 19.98 11.84 -2.12
C MET A 338 20.18 13.33 -2.43
N GLU A 339 21.42 13.77 -2.34
CA GLU A 339 21.83 15.11 -2.74
C GLU A 339 22.28 15.10 -4.20
N GLY A 340 21.62 15.88 -5.01
CA GLY A 340 21.97 16.14 -6.41
C GLY A 340 22.48 17.54 -6.62
N PRO A 341 22.78 17.94 -7.86
CA PRO A 341 23.30 19.28 -8.19
C PRO A 341 22.37 20.42 -7.82
N ASN A 342 21.05 20.21 -7.83
CA ASN A 342 20.04 21.27 -7.67
C ASN A 342 19.03 21.01 -6.55
N GLY A 343 19.26 20.01 -5.70
CA GLY A 343 18.35 19.70 -4.60
C GLY A 343 18.71 18.46 -3.83
N SER A 344 17.81 18.06 -2.95
CA SER A 344 17.87 16.82 -2.18
C SER A 344 16.50 16.17 -2.19
N ALA A 345 16.45 14.85 -2.29
CA ALA A 345 15.21 14.10 -2.35
C ALA A 345 15.25 12.82 -1.54
N SER A 346 14.12 12.48 -0.93
CA SER A 346 13.81 11.18 -0.37
C SER A 346 12.59 10.61 -1.09
N TYR A 347 12.57 9.31 -1.31
CA TYR A 347 11.48 8.62 -2.01
C TYR A 347 10.82 7.62 -1.07
N GLY A 348 9.51 7.55 -1.13
CA GLY A 348 8.74 6.56 -0.39
C GLY A 348 7.39 6.29 -1.04
N GLN A 349 6.77 5.24 -0.57
CA GLN A 349 5.41 4.87 -0.95
C GLN A 349 4.51 4.91 0.28
N LEU A 350 3.30 5.35 0.08
CA LEU A 350 2.26 5.40 1.08
C LEU A 350 1.10 4.49 0.66
N VAL A 351 0.57 3.78 1.62
CA VAL A 351 -0.73 3.13 1.54
C VAL A 351 -1.68 3.88 2.45
N ALA A 352 -2.89 4.12 1.98
CA ALA A 352 -3.89 4.87 2.72
C ALA A 352 -5.22 4.13 2.75
N LEU A 353 -6.06 4.48 3.71
CA LEU A 353 -7.45 4.06 3.83
C LEU A 353 -8.33 5.18 3.25
N GLY A 354 -8.92 4.94 2.09
CA GLY A 354 -9.94 5.82 1.52
C GLY A 354 -11.31 5.47 2.08
N ILE A 355 -12.00 6.44 2.65
CA ILE A 355 -13.43 6.34 2.98
C ILE A 355 -14.19 6.79 1.73
N MET A 356 -15.07 5.93 1.23
CA MET A 356 -15.73 6.20 -0.04
C MET A 356 -16.95 7.10 0.14
N LYS A 357 -17.25 7.92 -0.87
CA LYS A 357 -18.42 8.81 -0.83
C LYS A 357 -19.71 8.01 -0.67
N GLY A 358 -20.50 8.34 0.35
CA GLY A 358 -21.74 7.63 0.68
C GLY A 358 -21.54 6.40 1.57
N ALA A 359 -20.33 6.21 2.10
CA ALA A 359 -20.06 5.21 3.12
C ALA A 359 -20.92 5.41 4.37
N ASP A 360 -21.15 4.32 5.10
CA ASP A 360 -21.80 4.42 6.42
C ASP A 360 -20.93 5.27 7.35
N PRO A 361 -21.49 6.19 8.15
CA PRO A 361 -20.73 6.99 9.10
C PRO A 361 -19.89 6.19 10.10
N GLU A 362 -20.25 4.93 10.35
CA GLU A 362 -19.49 4.03 11.22
C GLU A 362 -18.12 3.63 10.62
N ALA A 363 -17.92 3.82 9.31
CA ALA A 363 -16.64 3.59 8.65
C ALA A 363 -15.50 4.41 9.26
N GLN A 364 -15.77 5.64 9.70
CA GLN A 364 -14.78 6.48 10.40
C GLN A 364 -14.27 5.81 11.67
N LYS A 365 -15.16 5.24 12.49
CA LYS A 365 -14.79 4.54 13.73
C LYS A 365 -13.99 3.27 13.44
N VAL A 366 -14.30 2.56 12.36
CA VAL A 366 -13.54 1.39 11.94
C VAL A 366 -12.11 1.80 11.55
N VAL A 367 -11.93 2.88 10.77
CA VAL A 367 -10.60 3.38 10.39
C VAL A 367 -9.81 3.83 11.62
N GLU A 368 -10.43 4.58 12.56
CA GLU A 368 -9.80 4.96 13.83
C GLU A 368 -9.36 3.74 14.64
N TRP A 369 -10.20 2.70 14.70
CA TRP A 369 -9.90 1.46 15.41
C TRP A 369 -8.65 0.76 14.86
N PHE A 370 -8.51 0.68 13.54
CA PHE A 370 -7.34 0.10 12.88
C PHE A 370 -6.05 0.90 13.10
N LEU A 371 -6.14 2.20 13.44
CA LEU A 371 -5.00 3.07 13.74
C LEU A 371 -4.67 3.14 15.24
N THR A 372 -5.41 2.45 16.11
CA THR A 372 -5.31 2.63 17.56
C THR A 372 -4.51 1.51 18.21
N GLY A 373 -3.47 1.88 18.98
CA GLY A 373 -2.76 1.00 19.91
C GLY A 373 -2.32 -0.34 19.34
N GLN A 374 -2.70 -1.46 19.98
CA GLN A 374 -2.29 -2.80 19.56
C GLN A 374 -2.87 -3.19 18.19
N ASN A 375 -4.06 -2.74 17.83
CA ASN A 375 -4.67 -3.03 16.52
C ASN A 375 -3.79 -2.56 15.37
N TYR A 376 -3.22 -1.36 15.50
CA TYR A 376 -2.29 -0.83 14.50
C TYR A 376 -0.99 -1.61 14.47
N GLN A 377 -0.44 -1.97 15.65
CA GLN A 377 0.76 -2.80 15.72
C GLN A 377 0.56 -4.18 15.08
N ASP A 378 -0.61 -4.81 15.27
CA ASP A 378 -0.93 -6.11 14.66
C ASP A 378 -0.93 -6.03 13.13
N VAL A 379 -1.45 -4.94 12.55
CA VAL A 379 -1.40 -4.71 11.10
C VAL A 379 0.03 -4.45 10.62
N LEU A 380 0.82 -3.67 11.35
CA LEU A 380 2.23 -3.42 11.00
C LEU A 380 3.06 -4.70 11.07
N ALA A 381 2.72 -5.62 11.99
CA ALA A 381 3.38 -6.91 12.16
C ALA A 381 3.23 -7.85 10.95
N LEU A 382 2.29 -7.60 10.04
CA LEU A 382 2.13 -8.37 8.79
C LEU A 382 3.35 -8.29 7.87
N ALA A 383 4.09 -7.18 7.93
CA ALA A 383 5.35 -7.00 7.24
C ALA A 383 6.17 -5.93 7.98
N PRO A 384 6.83 -6.25 9.10
CA PRO A 384 7.40 -5.27 10.02
C PRO A 384 8.34 -4.26 9.36
N PHE A 385 9.08 -4.68 8.35
CA PHE A 385 10.04 -3.83 7.64
C PHE A 385 9.43 -3.09 6.45
N GLY A 386 8.39 -3.68 5.86
CA GLY A 386 7.67 -3.14 4.71
C GLY A 386 6.51 -2.22 5.08
N LYS A 387 6.09 -2.19 6.35
CA LYS A 387 5.00 -1.35 6.87
C LYS A 387 5.53 -0.38 7.91
N VAL A 388 6.16 0.70 7.44
CA VAL A 388 6.64 1.79 8.31
C VAL A 388 5.42 2.58 8.83
N PRO A 389 5.30 2.82 10.15
CA PRO A 389 4.16 3.51 10.73
C PRO A 389 4.07 4.97 10.28
N VAL A 390 2.87 5.41 9.95
CA VAL A 390 2.55 6.81 9.66
C VAL A 390 2.40 7.64 10.94
N LEU A 391 2.13 7.00 12.08
CA LEU A 391 2.01 7.64 13.39
C LEU A 391 3.35 7.64 14.11
N LYS A 392 3.75 8.81 14.63
CA LYS A 392 4.98 8.98 15.41
C LYS A 392 4.96 8.18 16.70
N SER A 393 3.79 8.12 17.34
CA SER A 393 3.56 7.37 18.59
C SER A 393 3.67 5.85 18.43
N ALA A 394 3.54 5.33 17.21
CA ALA A 394 3.61 3.89 16.94
C ALA A 394 5.03 3.35 16.76
N VAL A 395 6.04 4.23 16.68
CA VAL A 395 7.43 3.84 16.32
C VAL A 395 8.07 2.91 17.34
N ASP A 396 7.88 3.18 18.64
CA ASP A 396 8.48 2.35 19.70
C ASP A 396 7.96 0.90 19.61
N GLY A 397 6.62 0.73 19.50
CA GLY A 397 6.01 -0.59 19.32
C GLY A 397 6.39 -1.26 18.02
N TRP A 398 6.52 -0.49 16.93
CA TRP A 398 6.96 -1.01 15.64
C TRP A 398 8.35 -1.64 15.68
N SER A 399 9.30 -1.01 16.38
CA SER A 399 10.66 -1.53 16.52
C SER A 399 10.73 -2.83 17.34
N GLU A 400 9.66 -3.17 18.07
CA GLU A 400 9.55 -4.39 18.87
C GLU A 400 8.83 -5.54 18.13
N LEU A 401 8.26 -5.29 16.93
CA LEU A 401 7.48 -6.28 16.17
C LEU A 401 8.32 -7.44 15.63
N SER A 402 9.61 -7.26 15.48
CA SER A 402 10.53 -8.30 15.03
C SER A 402 11.87 -8.22 15.76
N PRO A 403 12.43 -9.34 16.22
CA PRO A 403 13.78 -9.36 16.80
C PRO A 403 14.85 -8.95 15.79
N PHE A 404 14.56 -8.97 14.50
CA PHE A 404 15.51 -8.61 13.44
C PHE A 404 15.82 -7.12 13.39
N PHE A 405 15.02 -6.26 14.03
CA PHE A 405 15.39 -4.85 14.20
C PHE A 405 16.68 -4.65 14.99
N GLU A 406 17.05 -5.60 15.87
CA GLU A 406 18.31 -5.56 16.62
C GLU A 406 19.55 -5.62 15.71
N TYR A 407 19.42 -6.12 14.49
CA TYR A 407 20.50 -6.16 13.49
C TYR A 407 20.74 -4.83 12.79
N TYR A 408 19.90 -3.83 13.00
CA TYR A 408 20.02 -2.52 12.38
C TYR A 408 20.47 -1.47 13.39
N SER A 409 21.44 -0.65 12.98
CA SER A 409 21.95 0.41 13.85
C SER A 409 20.87 1.47 14.13
N PRO A 410 20.93 2.15 15.28
CA PRO A 410 20.05 3.30 15.53
C PRO A 410 20.14 4.38 14.44
N GLU A 411 21.30 4.50 13.78
CA GLU A 411 21.50 5.43 12.65
C GLU A 411 20.69 4.99 11.43
N THR A 412 20.72 3.72 11.06
CA THR A 412 19.89 3.16 9.98
C THR A 412 18.41 3.40 10.24
N MET A 413 17.93 3.13 11.46
CA MET A 413 16.54 3.36 11.85
C MET A 413 16.17 4.84 11.79
N ALA A 414 17.06 5.73 12.22
CA ALA A 414 16.86 7.18 12.11
C ALA A 414 16.81 7.64 10.65
N GLN A 415 17.64 7.07 9.76
CA GLN A 415 17.60 7.37 8.33
C GLN A 415 16.27 6.94 7.70
N ILE A 416 15.73 5.77 8.05
CA ILE A 416 14.42 5.32 7.59
C ILE A 416 13.34 6.29 8.05
N ALA A 417 13.32 6.66 9.34
CA ALA A 417 12.34 7.60 9.89
C ALA A 417 12.41 8.98 9.20
N ASN A 418 13.63 9.51 8.98
CA ASN A 418 13.84 10.78 8.31
C ASN A 418 13.40 10.74 6.84
N GLY A 419 13.72 9.64 6.14
CA GLY A 419 13.29 9.41 4.77
C GLY A 419 11.77 9.41 4.63
N TYR A 420 11.09 8.76 5.57
CA TYR A 420 9.63 8.69 5.57
C TYR A 420 8.96 10.03 5.94
N GLU A 421 9.57 10.81 6.84
CA GLU A 421 9.11 12.17 7.18
C GLU A 421 9.23 13.14 6.02
N SER A 422 10.31 13.03 5.21
CA SER A 422 10.64 13.96 4.14
C SER A 422 10.37 13.43 2.72
N MET A 423 9.70 12.28 2.60
CA MET A 423 9.45 11.67 1.29
C MET A 423 8.67 12.55 0.36
N GLN A 424 9.04 12.50 -0.90
CA GLN A 424 8.44 13.24 -2.01
C GLN A 424 8.16 12.29 -3.18
N ARG A 425 7.23 12.68 -4.01
CA ARG A 425 6.88 11.99 -5.25
C ARG A 425 6.50 13.01 -6.31
N TRP A 426 6.82 12.74 -7.57
CA TRP A 426 6.38 13.57 -8.69
C TRP A 426 4.88 13.80 -8.69
N LEU A 427 4.12 12.73 -8.44
CA LEU A 427 2.65 12.75 -8.41
C LEU A 427 2.08 13.73 -7.36
N PHE A 428 2.82 14.00 -6.28
CA PHE A 428 2.33 14.75 -5.13
C PHE A 428 3.01 16.11 -4.95
N ARG A 429 3.56 16.67 -6.01
CA ARG A 429 4.03 18.05 -5.97
C ARG A 429 2.84 18.97 -5.65
N PRO A 430 2.96 19.85 -4.64
CA PRO A 430 1.80 20.59 -4.09
C PRO A 430 1.10 21.51 -5.07
N ASP A 431 1.81 22.01 -6.08
CA ASP A 431 1.30 22.94 -7.10
C ASP A 431 0.67 22.25 -8.32
N TYR A 432 0.69 20.90 -8.38
CA TYR A 432 0.07 20.16 -9.47
C TYR A 432 -1.44 20.07 -9.33
N ASP A 433 -2.14 20.40 -10.41
CA ASP A 433 -3.58 20.19 -10.50
C ASP A 433 -3.95 18.69 -10.75
N ALA A 434 -5.25 18.42 -10.80
CA ALA A 434 -5.73 17.05 -11.01
C ALA A 434 -5.31 16.47 -12.38
N THR A 435 -5.22 17.31 -13.43
CA THR A 435 -4.80 16.89 -14.77
C THR A 435 -3.33 16.52 -14.80
N GLU A 436 -2.47 17.36 -14.22
CA GLU A 436 -1.03 17.11 -14.11
C GLU A 436 -0.74 15.84 -13.32
N ARG A 437 -1.43 15.63 -12.19
CA ARG A 437 -1.34 14.41 -11.41
C ARG A 437 -1.76 13.18 -12.22
N ALA A 438 -2.85 13.26 -12.97
CA ALA A 438 -3.29 12.15 -13.81
C ALA A 438 -2.26 11.83 -14.92
N VAL A 439 -1.65 12.84 -15.51
CA VAL A 439 -0.58 12.65 -16.50
C VAL A 439 0.66 12.00 -15.87
N VAL A 440 1.07 12.41 -14.67
CA VAL A 440 2.18 11.77 -13.95
C VAL A 440 1.87 10.30 -13.66
N GLY A 441 0.64 9.98 -13.27
CA GLY A 441 0.17 8.60 -13.12
C GLY A 441 0.25 7.79 -14.42
N ASP A 442 -0.06 8.41 -15.56
CA ASP A 442 0.07 7.79 -16.89
C ASP A 442 1.55 7.58 -17.31
N ILE A 443 2.45 8.49 -16.96
CA ILE A 443 3.91 8.31 -17.18
C ILE A 443 4.38 7.01 -16.50
N GLU A 444 3.97 6.82 -15.25
CA GLU A 444 4.27 5.62 -14.47
C GLU A 444 3.56 4.39 -15.05
N GLY A 445 2.26 4.45 -15.29
CA GLY A 445 1.46 3.34 -15.77
C GLY A 445 1.85 2.85 -17.19
N ARG A 446 2.34 3.76 -18.05
CA ARG A 446 2.85 3.43 -19.40
C ARG A 446 4.33 3.05 -19.40
N LEU A 447 4.99 3.04 -18.24
CA LEU A 447 6.40 2.70 -18.05
C LEU A 447 7.37 3.56 -18.91
N LEU A 448 7.05 4.83 -19.16
CA LEU A 448 7.81 5.66 -20.07
C LEU A 448 9.25 5.88 -19.60
N ILE A 449 9.44 6.13 -18.30
CA ILE A 449 10.78 6.29 -17.71
C ILE A 449 11.59 4.99 -17.81
N SER A 450 10.97 3.86 -17.50
CA SER A 450 11.65 2.55 -17.58
C SER A 450 12.11 2.24 -19.00
N GLN A 451 11.29 2.55 -20.00
CA GLN A 451 11.64 2.42 -21.41
C GLN A 451 12.78 3.36 -21.81
N ALA A 452 12.73 4.65 -21.40
CA ALA A 452 13.79 5.61 -21.68
C ALA A 452 15.14 5.15 -21.11
N ILE A 453 15.15 4.72 -19.83
CA ILE A 453 16.35 4.21 -19.15
C ILE A 453 16.92 3.00 -19.90
N SER A 454 16.09 2.00 -20.23
CA SER A 454 16.53 0.81 -20.95
C SER A 454 17.09 1.15 -22.34
N ASN A 455 16.43 2.04 -23.07
CA ASN A 455 16.88 2.48 -24.40
C ASN A 455 18.24 3.20 -24.36
N ILE A 456 18.57 3.88 -23.26
CA ILE A 456 19.89 4.50 -23.07
C ILE A 456 20.90 3.47 -22.58
N ALA A 457 20.60 2.82 -21.43
CA ALA A 457 21.57 2.07 -20.66
C ALA A 457 21.86 0.66 -21.20
N LEU A 458 20.86 -0.01 -21.77
CA LEU A 458 20.96 -1.39 -22.24
C LEU A 458 21.04 -1.48 -23.76
N GLU A 459 20.13 -0.82 -24.46
CA GLU A 459 20.02 -0.92 -25.91
C GLU A 459 20.98 0.04 -26.66
N GLY A 460 21.36 1.16 -26.04
CA GLY A 460 22.22 2.17 -26.62
C GLY A 460 21.63 2.85 -27.87
N ILE A 461 20.29 2.84 -28.03
CA ILE A 461 19.59 3.42 -29.17
C ILE A 461 19.16 4.88 -28.94
N MET A 462 19.23 5.36 -27.68
CA MET A 462 19.00 6.74 -27.31
C MET A 462 20.20 7.31 -26.54
N THR A 463 20.34 8.64 -26.59
CA THR A 463 21.16 9.40 -25.65
C THR A 463 20.26 10.04 -24.60
N PRO A 464 20.78 10.53 -23.46
CA PRO A 464 19.97 11.26 -22.47
C PRO A 464 19.15 12.40 -23.10
N GLU A 465 19.73 13.13 -24.04
CA GLU A 465 19.06 14.25 -24.72
C GLU A 465 17.91 13.74 -25.64
N THR A 466 18.14 12.69 -26.41
CA THR A 466 17.08 12.14 -27.29
C THR A 466 16.00 11.43 -26.51
N ALA A 467 16.31 10.85 -25.36
CA ALA A 467 15.33 10.24 -24.49
C ALA A 467 14.48 11.30 -23.76
N ALA A 468 15.08 12.40 -23.30
CA ALA A 468 14.37 13.54 -22.73
C ALA A 468 13.40 14.18 -23.73
N ALA A 469 13.84 14.44 -24.96
CA ALA A 469 12.99 14.93 -26.04
C ALA A 469 11.84 13.94 -26.38
N TRP A 470 12.12 12.64 -26.40
CA TRP A 470 11.08 11.63 -26.59
C TRP A 470 10.07 11.62 -25.43
N LEU A 471 10.54 11.70 -24.18
CA LEU A 471 9.67 11.80 -23.00
C LEU A 471 8.79 13.06 -23.07
N GLN A 472 9.35 14.20 -23.45
CA GLN A 472 8.60 15.44 -23.67
C GLN A 472 7.43 15.23 -24.63
N GLU A 473 7.70 14.66 -25.80
CA GLU A 473 6.68 14.39 -26.82
C GLU A 473 5.59 13.42 -26.29
N GLN A 474 6.00 12.33 -25.59
CA GLN A 474 5.03 11.37 -25.04
C GLN A 474 4.12 12.01 -23.97
N VAL A 475 4.71 12.82 -23.08
CA VAL A 475 3.94 13.47 -22.00
C VAL A 475 3.03 14.55 -22.55
N GLU A 476 3.44 15.33 -23.57
CA GLU A 476 2.58 16.29 -24.25
C GLU A 476 1.37 15.60 -24.92
N VAL A 477 1.56 14.42 -25.52
CA VAL A 477 0.45 13.63 -26.09
C VAL A 477 -0.51 13.18 -24.98
N ILE A 478 -0.01 12.68 -23.85
CA ILE A 478 -0.85 12.27 -22.73
C ILE A 478 -1.62 13.46 -22.17
N LEU A 479 -0.96 14.63 -22.02
CA LEU A 479 -1.62 15.84 -21.55
C LEU A 479 -2.77 16.26 -22.49
N ALA A 480 -2.54 16.20 -23.81
CA ALA A 480 -3.60 16.49 -24.79
C ALA A 480 -4.77 15.50 -24.70
N GLU A 481 -4.50 14.19 -24.53
CA GLU A 481 -5.52 13.14 -24.32
C GLU A 481 -6.38 13.39 -23.07
N ARG A 482 -5.79 13.99 -22.02
CA ARG A 482 -6.48 14.30 -20.76
C ARG A 482 -7.29 15.60 -20.81
N GLN A 483 -7.03 16.48 -21.78
CA GLN A 483 -7.75 17.74 -21.97
C GLN A 483 -8.91 17.65 -22.96
N GLU A 484 -9.06 16.54 -23.71
CA GLU A 484 -10.19 16.22 -24.59
C GLU A 484 -11.38 15.61 -23.83
#